data_8761bfb69a77b9f998e3e736849c1940
#
_entry.id   8761bfb69a77b9f998e3e736849c1940
#
_cell.length_a   1.000
_cell.length_b   1.000
_cell.length_c   1.000
_cell.angle_alpha   90.00
_cell.angle_beta   90.00
_cell.angle_gamma   90.00
#
_symmetry.space_group_name_H-M   'P 1'
#
loop_
_entity.id
_entity.type
_entity.pdbx_description
1 polymer ?
#
loop_
_entity_poly.entity_id
_entity_poly.type
_entity_poly.pdbx_seq_one_letter_code
_entity_poly.pdbx_strand_id
1 'polypeptide(L)'
;ASKPPLHSLQRKAIRNALSITPSRENLSLMLSRILGFLSADMAIDLGTANTLVYVKGRGIVLNEPSVVAIAEIRGKKQVLAVGDEAKLMLGRTPGNIQAIRPLRDGVIADFEVAEEMIKHFIRKVHNRRTFTSPQIIVCVPSGSTAVERRAIQESAEAAGARRVFLIEEPMAAAIGAGLPVTEPTGSMIVDIGGGTTEVAV
;
A
#
# COMPACT_ATOMS: atom_id res chain seq x y z
N ALA A 1 6.47 0.53 -66.43
CA ALA A 1 7.14 0.12 -65.16
C ALA A 1 6.17 -0.78 -64.41
N SER A 2 6.46 -2.09 -64.36
CA SER A 2 5.63 -3.10 -63.69
C SER A 2 5.74 -2.96 -62.15
N LYS A 3 4.61 -2.93 -61.47
CA LYS A 3 4.54 -2.92 -60.01
C LYS A 3 5.15 -4.20 -59.46
N PRO A 4 5.98 -4.14 -58.41
CA PRO A 4 6.54 -5.33 -57.78
C PRO A 4 5.42 -6.19 -57.17
N PRO A 5 5.56 -7.54 -57.18
CA PRO A 5 4.52 -8.42 -56.65
C PRO A 5 4.33 -8.27 -55.16
N LEU A 6 3.06 -8.33 -54.72
CA LEU A 6 2.64 -8.10 -53.31
C LEU A 6 3.46 -8.89 -52.27
N HIS A 7 3.91 -10.08 -52.65
CA HIS A 7 4.72 -10.98 -51.81
C HIS A 7 6.11 -10.42 -51.47
N SER A 8 6.68 -9.55 -52.32
CA SER A 8 8.00 -8.94 -52.08
C SER A 8 7.90 -7.76 -51.10
N LEU A 9 6.77 -7.08 -51.09
CA LEU A 9 6.51 -5.97 -50.18
C LEU A 9 6.23 -6.46 -48.73
N GLN A 10 5.50 -7.59 -48.61
CA GLN A 10 5.27 -8.24 -47.32
C GLN A 10 6.57 -8.76 -46.67
N ARG A 11 7.44 -9.42 -47.48
CA ARG A 11 8.74 -9.90 -46.96
C ARG A 11 9.66 -8.76 -46.54
N LYS A 12 9.62 -7.62 -47.22
CA LYS A 12 10.40 -6.43 -46.86
C LYS A 12 9.88 -5.76 -45.58
N ALA A 13 8.56 -5.71 -45.40
CA ALA A 13 7.94 -5.22 -44.16
C ALA A 13 8.24 -6.10 -42.95
N ILE A 14 8.19 -7.43 -43.11
CA ILE A 14 8.54 -8.39 -42.04
C ILE A 14 10.03 -8.30 -41.70
N ARG A 15 10.91 -8.15 -42.69
CA ARG A 15 12.35 -8.02 -42.46
C ARG A 15 12.70 -6.71 -41.73
N ASN A 16 12.00 -5.58 -42.04
CA ASN A 16 12.18 -4.32 -41.35
C ASN A 16 11.58 -4.34 -39.93
N ALA A 17 10.50 -5.08 -39.69
CA ALA A 17 9.94 -5.28 -38.35
C ALA A 17 10.86 -6.14 -37.44
N LEU A 18 11.61 -7.08 -38.05
CA LEU A 18 12.55 -7.96 -37.32
C LEU A 18 13.95 -7.32 -37.12
N SER A 19 14.26 -6.20 -37.78
CA SER A 19 15.54 -5.49 -37.66
C SER A 19 15.53 -4.34 -36.64
N ILE A 20 14.41 -4.14 -35.92
CA ILE A 20 14.35 -3.22 -34.78
C ILE A 20 14.96 -3.94 -33.58
N THR A 21 16.28 -3.88 -33.44
CA THR A 21 16.95 -4.17 -32.18
C THR A 21 16.40 -3.17 -31.15
N PRO A 22 15.72 -3.63 -30.09
CA PRO A 22 15.21 -2.70 -29.07
C PRO A 22 16.42 -1.99 -28.46
N SER A 23 16.41 -0.66 -28.48
CA SER A 23 17.40 0.14 -27.76
C SER A 23 17.37 -0.29 -26.27
N ARG A 24 18.49 -0.20 -25.57
CA ARG A 24 18.56 -0.57 -24.12
C ARG A 24 17.47 0.11 -23.30
N GLU A 25 17.05 1.31 -23.67
CA GLU A 25 15.95 2.05 -23.03
C GLU A 25 14.59 1.40 -23.28
N ASN A 26 14.30 0.94 -24.51
CA ASN A 26 13.05 0.26 -24.83
C ASN A 26 12.95 -1.11 -24.16
N LEU A 27 14.06 -1.82 -24.02
CA LEU A 27 14.10 -3.09 -23.30
C LEU A 27 13.87 -2.90 -21.79
N SER A 28 14.46 -1.85 -21.21
CA SER A 28 14.25 -1.53 -19.78
C SER A 28 12.81 -1.11 -19.50
N LEU A 29 12.20 -0.34 -20.40
CA LEU A 29 10.78 0.05 -20.34
C LEU A 29 9.84 -1.14 -20.53
N MET A 30 10.14 -2.06 -21.45
CA MET A 30 9.36 -3.29 -21.60
C MET A 30 9.51 -4.22 -20.40
N LEU A 31 10.72 -4.41 -19.88
CA LEU A 31 10.98 -5.19 -18.68
C LEU A 31 10.31 -4.57 -17.46
N SER A 32 10.34 -3.25 -17.30
CA SER A 32 9.66 -2.55 -16.20
C SER A 32 8.14 -2.68 -16.28
N ARG A 33 7.56 -2.72 -17.49
CA ARG A 33 6.12 -2.97 -17.71
C ARG A 33 5.73 -4.41 -17.40
N ILE A 34 6.53 -5.39 -17.84
CA ILE A 34 6.30 -6.82 -17.55
C ILE A 34 6.48 -7.10 -16.06
N LEU A 35 7.52 -6.53 -15.43
CA LEU A 35 7.75 -6.61 -13.98
C LEU A 35 6.67 -5.87 -13.19
N GLY A 36 6.11 -4.77 -13.72
CA GLY A 36 4.96 -4.07 -13.14
C GLY A 36 3.67 -4.91 -13.15
N PHE A 37 3.50 -5.82 -14.11
CA PHE A 37 2.40 -6.78 -14.13
C PHE A 37 2.54 -7.89 -13.07
N LEU A 38 3.77 -8.18 -12.67
CA LEU A 38 4.10 -9.18 -11.63
C LEU A 38 4.12 -8.59 -10.22
N SER A 39 4.08 -7.27 -10.09
CA SER A 39 4.08 -6.55 -8.82
C SER A 39 2.64 -6.32 -8.37
N ALA A 40 2.30 -6.84 -7.20
CA ALA A 40 1.02 -6.58 -6.57
C ALA A 40 1.06 -5.21 -5.85
N ASP A 41 0.94 -4.12 -6.62
CA ASP A 41 0.85 -2.77 -6.04
C ASP A 41 -0.38 -2.70 -5.12
N MET A 42 -0.21 -2.07 -3.96
CA MET A 42 -1.24 -2.07 -2.93
C MET A 42 -1.48 -0.68 -2.35
N ALA A 43 -2.69 -0.48 -1.85
CA ALA A 43 -3.03 0.67 -1.02
C ALA A 43 -3.41 0.18 0.38
N ILE A 44 -2.95 0.92 1.40
CA ILE A 44 -3.17 0.61 2.80
C ILE A 44 -3.88 1.80 3.44
N ASP A 45 -5.00 1.52 4.08
CA ASP A 45 -5.70 2.45 4.95
C ASP A 45 -5.43 2.04 6.39
N LEU A 46 -4.69 2.86 7.12
CA LEU A 46 -4.27 2.63 8.50
C LEU A 46 -5.29 3.23 9.48
N GLY A 47 -6.54 2.76 9.44
CA GLY A 47 -7.57 3.26 10.33
C GLY A 47 -7.34 2.92 11.81
N THR A 48 -7.85 3.76 12.71
CA THR A 48 -7.80 3.57 14.17
C THR A 48 -8.50 2.28 14.62
N ALA A 49 -9.61 1.93 13.98
CA ALA A 49 -10.36 0.72 14.31
C ALA A 49 -9.86 -0.50 13.54
N ASN A 50 -9.77 -0.38 12.23
CA ASN A 50 -9.37 -1.44 11.31
C ASN A 50 -8.35 -0.92 10.30
N THR A 51 -7.45 -1.80 9.89
CA THR A 51 -6.57 -1.59 8.74
C THR A 51 -7.13 -2.34 7.54
N LEU A 52 -7.21 -1.65 6.40
CA LEU A 52 -7.62 -2.22 5.11
C LEU A 52 -6.41 -2.29 4.18
N VAL A 53 -6.30 -3.38 3.42
CA VAL A 53 -5.32 -3.48 2.33
C VAL A 53 -6.04 -3.84 1.04
N TYR A 54 -5.90 -2.97 0.07
CA TYR A 54 -6.36 -3.16 -1.30
C TYR A 54 -5.17 -3.55 -2.18
N VAL A 55 -5.36 -4.54 -3.04
CA VAL A 55 -4.37 -4.95 -4.04
C VAL A 55 -4.95 -4.73 -5.43
N LYS A 56 -4.16 -4.08 -6.30
CA LYS A 56 -4.56 -3.81 -7.68
C LYS A 56 -4.97 -5.10 -8.40
N GLY A 57 -6.20 -5.11 -8.94
CA GLY A 57 -6.78 -6.26 -9.65
C GLY A 57 -7.37 -7.36 -8.75
N ARG A 58 -7.23 -7.26 -7.42
CA ARG A 58 -7.79 -8.22 -6.46
C ARG A 58 -8.82 -7.62 -5.51
N GLY A 59 -8.89 -6.28 -5.42
CA GLY A 59 -9.77 -5.61 -4.47
C GLY A 59 -9.21 -5.57 -3.06
N ILE A 60 -10.11 -5.41 -2.06
CA ILE A 60 -9.75 -5.45 -0.64
C ILE A 60 -9.43 -6.91 -0.28
N VAL A 61 -8.20 -7.18 0.09
CA VAL A 61 -7.68 -8.51 0.40
C VAL A 61 -7.42 -8.72 1.89
N LEU A 62 -7.44 -7.63 2.67
CA LEU A 62 -7.31 -7.66 4.12
C LEU A 62 -8.19 -6.57 4.72
N ASN A 63 -8.93 -6.93 5.76
CA ASN A 63 -9.70 -6.04 6.62
C ASN A 63 -9.61 -6.60 8.04
N GLU A 64 -8.68 -6.09 8.81
CA GLU A 64 -8.40 -6.59 10.15
C GLU A 64 -8.33 -5.45 11.18
N PRO A 65 -8.64 -5.73 12.44
CA PRO A 65 -8.52 -4.75 13.51
C PRO A 65 -7.09 -4.22 13.65
N SER A 66 -6.95 -2.92 13.86
CA SER A 66 -5.66 -2.28 14.18
C SER A 66 -5.30 -2.55 15.65
N VAL A 67 -5.04 -3.83 15.97
CA VAL A 67 -4.72 -4.31 17.32
C VAL A 67 -3.46 -5.15 17.25
N VAL A 68 -2.60 -5.01 18.25
CA VAL A 68 -1.37 -5.79 18.40
C VAL A 68 -1.29 -6.33 19.83
N ALA A 69 -1.02 -7.63 19.97
CA ALA A 69 -0.68 -8.23 21.25
C ALA A 69 0.84 -8.29 21.40
N ILE A 70 1.35 -7.71 22.47
CA ILE A 70 2.77 -7.66 22.79
C ILE A 70 3.03 -8.31 24.14
N ALA A 71 4.16 -9.01 24.25
CA ALA A 71 4.72 -9.44 25.53
C ALA A 71 5.96 -8.63 25.85
N GLU A 72 6.12 -8.27 27.11
CA GLU A 72 7.38 -7.71 27.59
C GLU A 72 8.26 -8.83 28.15
N ILE A 73 9.33 -9.17 27.42
CA ILE A 73 10.27 -10.22 27.79
C ILE A 73 11.65 -9.60 27.97
N ARG A 74 12.15 -9.59 29.21
CA ARG A 74 13.48 -9.03 29.55
C ARG A 74 13.63 -7.56 29.10
N GLY A 75 12.61 -6.75 29.27
CA GLY A 75 12.60 -5.32 28.89
C GLY A 75 12.51 -5.05 27.38
N LYS A 76 12.19 -6.08 26.57
CA LYS A 76 11.96 -5.92 25.14
C LYS A 76 10.52 -6.28 24.78
N LYS A 77 9.89 -5.45 23.97
CA LYS A 77 8.57 -5.74 23.39
C LYS A 77 8.71 -6.80 22.31
N GLN A 78 7.94 -7.85 22.41
CA GLN A 78 7.82 -8.90 21.40
C GLN A 78 6.36 -8.97 20.92
N VAL A 79 6.14 -8.85 19.62
CA VAL A 79 4.82 -9.02 19.01
C VAL A 79 4.44 -10.50 19.02
N LEU A 80 3.30 -10.81 19.60
CA LEU A 80 2.71 -12.16 19.69
C LEU A 80 1.66 -12.41 18.64
N ALA A 81 0.80 -11.43 18.41
CA ALA A 81 -0.30 -11.51 17.45
C ALA A 81 -0.65 -10.12 16.91
N VAL A 82 -1.27 -10.06 15.73
CA VAL A 82 -1.73 -8.82 15.06
C VAL A 82 -3.11 -9.08 14.48
N GLY A 83 -3.94 -8.03 14.42
CA GLY A 83 -5.25 -8.10 13.77
C GLY A 83 -6.27 -8.89 14.58
N ASP A 84 -6.99 -9.78 13.91
CA ASP A 84 -8.06 -10.57 14.50
C ASP A 84 -7.58 -11.43 15.68
N GLU A 85 -6.41 -12.03 15.57
CA GLU A 85 -5.84 -12.85 16.66
C GLU A 85 -5.55 -11.98 17.89
N ALA A 86 -4.96 -10.80 17.72
CA ALA A 86 -4.70 -9.88 18.81
C ALA A 86 -6.01 -9.33 19.43
N LYS A 87 -7.05 -9.11 18.63
CA LYS A 87 -8.35 -8.66 19.11
C LYS A 87 -9.00 -9.67 20.08
N LEU A 88 -8.85 -10.97 19.85
CA LEU A 88 -9.36 -12.01 20.76
C LEU A 88 -8.66 -11.98 22.11
N MET A 89 -7.49 -11.39 22.20
CA MET A 89 -6.70 -11.27 23.43
C MET A 89 -7.03 -10.01 24.24
N LEU A 90 -7.78 -9.06 23.69
CA LEU A 90 -8.18 -7.83 24.39
C LEU A 90 -8.93 -8.15 25.70
N GLY A 91 -8.42 -7.63 26.83
CA GLY A 91 -9.00 -7.83 28.15
C GLY A 91 -8.90 -9.25 28.72
N ARG A 92 -8.14 -10.15 28.07
CA ARG A 92 -7.99 -11.56 28.45
C ARG A 92 -6.54 -12.01 28.56
N THR A 93 -5.61 -11.06 28.64
CA THR A 93 -4.16 -11.37 28.67
C THR A 93 -3.63 -11.47 30.09
N PRO A 94 -2.72 -12.44 30.40
CA PRO A 94 -1.99 -12.45 31.65
C PRO A 94 -1.05 -11.25 31.77
N GLY A 95 -0.57 -10.95 32.97
CA GLY A 95 0.05 -9.68 33.35
C GLY A 95 1.26 -9.20 32.57
N ASN A 96 1.94 -10.07 31.83
CA ASN A 96 3.08 -9.70 30.99
C ASN A 96 2.73 -9.56 29.50
N ILE A 97 1.48 -9.73 29.13
CA ILE A 97 0.97 -9.61 27.78
C ILE A 97 -0.06 -8.48 27.74
N GLN A 98 0.05 -7.62 26.76
CA GLN A 98 -0.88 -6.50 26.54
C GLN A 98 -1.37 -6.52 25.09
N ALA A 99 -2.67 -6.40 24.90
CA ALA A 99 -3.26 -6.15 23.58
C ALA A 99 -3.60 -4.65 23.49
N ILE A 100 -2.98 -3.95 22.57
CA ILE A 100 -3.07 -2.50 22.42
C ILE A 100 -3.46 -2.10 21.01
N ARG A 101 -3.99 -0.89 20.87
CA ARG A 101 -4.19 -0.21 19.59
C ARG A 101 -3.03 0.78 19.39
N PRO A 102 -2.11 0.53 18.45
CA PRO A 102 -0.98 1.44 18.21
C PRO A 102 -1.39 2.75 17.54
N LEU A 103 -2.59 2.78 16.93
CA LEU A 103 -3.20 3.97 16.37
C LEU A 103 -4.37 4.39 17.24
N ARG A 104 -4.42 5.65 17.67
CA ARG A 104 -5.48 6.21 18.48
C ARG A 104 -5.71 7.67 18.08
N ASP A 105 -6.98 8.03 17.88
CA ASP A 105 -7.40 9.42 17.59
C ASP A 105 -6.62 10.06 16.41
N GLY A 106 -6.33 9.24 15.37
CA GLY A 106 -5.60 9.70 14.18
C GLY A 106 -4.10 9.90 14.35
N VAL A 107 -3.53 9.48 15.49
CA VAL A 107 -2.09 9.57 15.76
C VAL A 107 -1.48 8.21 16.08
N ILE A 108 -0.17 8.09 15.89
CA ILE A 108 0.57 6.90 16.32
C ILE A 108 0.89 7.03 17.80
N ALA A 109 0.21 6.24 18.63
CA ALA A 109 0.43 6.20 20.07
C ALA A 109 1.68 5.41 20.47
N ASP A 110 2.08 4.41 19.67
CA ASP A 110 3.29 3.61 19.86
C ASP A 110 3.92 3.27 18.50
N PHE A 111 5.03 3.95 18.18
CA PHE A 111 5.70 3.84 16.88
C PHE A 111 6.25 2.44 16.62
N GLU A 112 6.88 1.82 17.61
CA GLU A 112 7.50 0.51 17.48
C GLU A 112 6.45 -0.57 17.18
N VAL A 113 5.32 -0.50 17.88
CA VAL A 113 4.21 -1.45 17.70
C VAL A 113 3.46 -1.18 16.40
N ALA A 114 3.28 0.08 16.00
CA ALA A 114 2.68 0.45 14.71
C ALA A 114 3.53 -0.05 13.54
N GLU A 115 4.85 0.12 13.63
CA GLU A 115 5.79 -0.38 12.62
C GLU A 115 5.65 -1.89 12.42
N GLU A 116 5.63 -2.67 13.50
CA GLU A 116 5.47 -4.12 13.42
C GLU A 116 4.09 -4.53 12.88
N MET A 117 3.04 -3.79 13.21
CA MET A 117 1.70 -4.01 12.64
C MET A 117 1.70 -3.78 11.12
N ILE A 118 2.25 -2.68 10.66
CA ILE A 118 2.36 -2.33 9.22
C ILE A 118 3.15 -3.42 8.49
N LYS A 119 4.30 -3.80 9.01
CA LYS A 119 5.14 -4.87 8.46
C LYS A 119 4.40 -6.20 8.39
N HIS A 120 3.64 -6.53 9.44
CA HIS A 120 2.85 -7.77 9.48
C HIS A 120 1.80 -7.80 8.36
N PHE A 121 0.99 -6.74 8.22
CA PHE A 121 -0.06 -6.68 7.21
C PHE A 121 0.50 -6.68 5.78
N ILE A 122 1.57 -5.94 5.51
CA ILE A 122 2.23 -5.96 4.21
C ILE A 122 2.73 -7.37 3.89
N ARG A 123 3.43 -8.03 4.82
CA ARG A 123 3.96 -9.39 4.63
C ARG A 123 2.86 -10.44 4.47
N LYS A 124 1.73 -10.28 5.16
CA LYS A 124 0.57 -11.17 5.07
C LYS A 124 -0.06 -11.13 3.67
N VAL A 125 -0.11 -9.96 3.05
CA VAL A 125 -0.68 -9.75 1.73
C VAL A 125 0.34 -9.99 0.61
N HIS A 126 1.59 -9.58 0.83
CA HIS A 126 2.68 -9.74 -0.13
C HIS A 126 3.17 -11.19 -0.13
N ASN A 127 2.71 -11.95 -1.11
CA ASN A 127 3.16 -13.32 -1.30
C ASN A 127 4.65 -13.32 -1.71
N ARG A 128 5.51 -13.92 -0.89
CA ARG A 128 6.97 -14.04 -1.12
C ARG A 128 7.37 -14.71 -2.45
N ARG A 129 6.40 -15.27 -3.19
CA ARG A 129 6.61 -15.87 -4.52
C ARG A 129 6.66 -14.83 -5.65
N THR A 130 6.31 -13.58 -5.39
CA THR A 130 6.49 -12.49 -6.36
C THR A 130 7.91 -11.96 -6.26
N PHE A 131 8.67 -12.09 -7.36
CA PHE A 131 10.06 -11.63 -7.48
C PHE A 131 10.20 -10.10 -7.50
N THR A 132 9.10 -9.36 -7.40
CA THR A 132 9.07 -7.90 -7.51
C THR A 132 8.46 -7.28 -6.26
N SER A 133 9.19 -6.35 -5.65
CA SER A 133 8.70 -5.55 -4.53
C SER A 133 7.56 -4.62 -4.98
N PRO A 134 6.46 -4.51 -4.20
CA PRO A 134 5.30 -3.68 -4.56
C PRO A 134 5.58 -2.18 -4.43
N GLN A 135 4.83 -1.37 -5.17
CA GLN A 135 4.58 0.02 -4.78
C GLN A 135 3.44 0.04 -3.78
N ILE A 136 3.58 0.84 -2.74
CA ILE A 136 2.57 0.94 -1.68
C ILE A 136 2.13 2.40 -1.55
N ILE A 137 0.82 2.62 -1.56
CA ILE A 137 0.20 3.89 -1.17
C ILE A 137 -0.34 3.69 0.23
N VAL A 138 -0.02 4.58 1.17
CA VAL A 138 -0.53 4.53 2.54
C VAL A 138 -1.36 5.78 2.81
N CYS A 139 -2.60 5.60 3.23
CA CYS A 139 -3.44 6.69 3.71
C CYS A 139 -2.96 7.12 5.09
N VAL A 140 -2.89 8.42 5.29
CA VAL A 140 -2.48 9.04 6.55
C VAL A 140 -3.47 10.15 6.92
N PRO A 141 -3.78 10.34 8.21
CA PRO A 141 -4.60 11.47 8.64
C PRO A 141 -3.99 12.81 8.22
N SER A 142 -4.83 13.80 7.91
CA SER A 142 -4.38 15.15 7.49
C SER A 142 -3.51 15.80 8.56
N GLY A 143 -3.80 15.56 9.84
CA GLY A 143 -3.06 16.06 10.98
C GLY A 143 -1.74 15.33 11.28
N SER A 144 -1.33 14.32 10.48
CA SER A 144 -0.11 13.58 10.73
C SER A 144 1.13 14.45 10.68
N THR A 145 1.97 14.35 11.69
CA THR A 145 3.25 15.04 11.78
C THR A 145 4.27 14.48 10.76
N ALA A 146 5.30 15.27 10.45
CA ALA A 146 6.39 14.83 9.59
C ALA A 146 7.11 13.56 10.12
N VAL A 147 7.18 13.41 11.45
CA VAL A 147 7.79 12.25 12.12
C VAL A 147 6.93 11.01 11.89
N GLU A 148 5.61 11.11 12.06
CA GLU A 148 4.68 9.99 11.81
C GLU A 148 4.68 9.57 10.35
N ARG A 149 4.60 10.53 9.42
CA ARG A 149 4.67 10.26 7.96
C ARG A 149 5.95 9.51 7.60
N ARG A 150 7.09 9.94 8.17
CA ARG A 150 8.38 9.29 7.95
C ARG A 150 8.41 7.87 8.54
N ALA A 151 7.92 7.68 9.76
CA ALA A 151 7.86 6.38 10.41
C ALA A 151 7.01 5.38 9.61
N ILE A 152 5.85 5.80 9.10
CA ILE A 152 4.99 4.98 8.22
C ILE A 152 5.73 4.60 6.93
N GLN A 153 6.39 5.56 6.29
CA GLN A 153 7.16 5.32 5.08
C GLN A 153 8.29 4.32 5.32
N GLU A 154 9.13 4.54 6.33
CA GLU A 154 10.25 3.65 6.68
C GLU A 154 9.76 2.24 7.05
N SER A 155 8.62 2.13 7.74
CA SER A 155 8.00 0.84 8.09
C SER A 155 7.57 0.04 6.86
N ALA A 156 6.94 0.71 5.88
CA ALA A 156 6.52 0.08 4.64
C ALA A 156 7.71 -0.32 3.76
N GLU A 157 8.76 0.51 3.69
CA GLU A 157 10.02 0.19 3.01
C GLU A 157 10.72 -1.01 3.66
N ALA A 158 10.81 -1.05 5.00
CA ALA A 158 11.36 -2.17 5.75
C ALA A 158 10.55 -3.47 5.61
N ALA A 159 9.25 -3.36 5.30
CA ALA A 159 8.40 -4.51 4.97
C ALA A 159 8.62 -5.06 3.56
N GLY A 160 9.39 -4.36 2.70
CA GLY A 160 9.77 -4.80 1.36
C GLY A 160 9.14 -3.99 0.22
N ALA A 161 8.54 -2.83 0.50
CA ALA A 161 8.09 -1.92 -0.55
C ALA A 161 9.28 -1.37 -1.35
N ARG A 162 9.17 -1.31 -2.69
CA ARG A 162 10.18 -0.65 -3.55
C ARG A 162 9.99 0.87 -3.59
N ARG A 163 8.78 1.34 -3.34
CA ARG A 163 8.40 2.75 -3.28
C ARG A 163 7.16 2.91 -2.44
N VAL A 164 7.14 3.93 -1.60
CA VAL A 164 6.01 4.28 -0.75
C VAL A 164 5.54 5.69 -1.10
N PHE A 165 4.24 5.85 -1.23
CA PHE A 165 3.56 7.13 -1.38
C PHE A 165 2.61 7.32 -0.21
N LEU A 166 2.54 8.53 0.31
CA LEU A 166 1.56 8.89 1.32
C LEU A 166 0.47 9.76 0.69
N ILE A 167 -0.76 9.49 1.04
CA ILE A 167 -1.93 10.28 0.63
C ILE A 167 -2.75 10.61 1.87
N GLU A 168 -3.30 11.80 1.96
CA GLU A 168 -4.20 12.16 3.07
C GLU A 168 -5.54 11.44 2.94
N GLU A 169 -6.07 10.96 4.07
CA GLU A 169 -7.33 10.20 4.13
C GLU A 169 -8.48 10.91 3.39
N PRO A 170 -8.77 12.20 3.62
CA PRO A 170 -9.87 12.85 2.91
C PRO A 170 -9.61 13.00 1.41
N MET A 171 -8.36 13.14 0.97
CA MET A 171 -8.04 13.16 -0.46
C MET A 171 -8.27 11.79 -1.09
N ALA A 172 -7.87 10.71 -0.41
CA ALA A 172 -8.15 9.34 -0.87
C ALA A 172 -9.64 9.06 -0.94
N ALA A 173 -10.40 9.49 0.07
CA ALA A 173 -11.86 9.37 0.13
C ALA A 173 -12.53 10.15 -1.02
N ALA A 174 -12.10 11.39 -1.30
CA ALA A 174 -12.60 12.22 -2.38
C ALA A 174 -12.38 11.57 -3.76
N ILE A 175 -11.19 11.03 -4.00
CA ILE A 175 -10.86 10.27 -5.22
C ILE A 175 -11.76 9.02 -5.32
N GLY A 176 -11.91 8.28 -4.24
CA GLY A 176 -12.75 7.08 -4.18
C GLY A 176 -14.23 7.35 -4.42
N ALA A 177 -14.73 8.51 -3.98
CA ALA A 177 -16.09 9.00 -4.24
C ALA A 177 -16.29 9.56 -5.65
N GLY A 178 -15.21 9.67 -6.44
CA GLY A 178 -15.26 10.24 -7.80
C GLY A 178 -15.43 11.75 -7.83
N LEU A 179 -15.04 12.46 -6.77
CA LEU A 179 -15.07 13.93 -6.78
C LEU A 179 -14.01 14.48 -7.75
N PRO A 180 -14.28 15.62 -8.40
CA PRO A 180 -13.39 16.22 -9.38
C PRO A 180 -12.21 16.95 -8.72
N VAL A 181 -11.33 16.21 -8.02
CA VAL A 181 -10.22 16.75 -7.21
C VAL A 181 -9.15 17.48 -8.04
N THR A 182 -9.17 17.34 -9.36
CA THR A 182 -8.22 18.02 -10.28
C THR A 182 -8.83 19.25 -10.96
N GLU A 183 -10.11 19.51 -10.75
CA GLU A 183 -10.82 20.63 -11.34
C GLU A 183 -10.94 21.80 -10.36
N PRO A 184 -11.01 23.05 -10.83
CA PRO A 184 -11.16 24.23 -9.96
C PRO A 184 -12.61 24.39 -9.46
N THR A 185 -13.18 23.33 -8.93
CA THR A 185 -14.54 23.28 -8.37
C THR A 185 -14.46 22.97 -6.88
N GLY A 186 -15.24 23.69 -6.06
CA GLY A 186 -15.34 23.39 -4.63
C GLY A 186 -16.12 22.10 -4.40
N SER A 187 -15.47 21.11 -3.78
CA SER A 187 -16.10 19.87 -3.32
C SER A 187 -15.78 19.67 -1.85
N MET A 188 -16.69 19.07 -1.10
CA MET A 188 -16.48 18.77 0.31
C MET A 188 -16.59 17.27 0.52
N ILE A 189 -15.70 16.71 1.32
CA ILE A 189 -15.75 15.34 1.82
C ILE A 189 -15.76 15.37 3.35
N VAL A 190 -16.59 14.51 3.93
CA VAL A 190 -16.61 14.24 5.37
C VAL A 190 -16.32 12.77 5.55
N ASP A 191 -15.19 12.45 6.13
CA ASP A 191 -14.77 11.10 6.47
C ASP A 191 -15.02 10.84 7.95
N ILE A 192 -15.86 9.84 8.26
CA ILE A 192 -16.21 9.48 9.64
C ILE A 192 -15.69 8.08 9.90
N GLY A 193 -14.55 8.02 10.58
CA GLY A 193 -13.87 6.80 10.95
C GLY A 193 -14.28 6.25 12.32
N GLY A 194 -13.57 5.21 12.76
CA GLY A 194 -13.78 4.59 14.06
C GLY A 194 -13.23 5.36 15.27
N GLY A 195 -12.38 6.36 15.04
CA GLY A 195 -11.74 7.19 16.09
C GLY A 195 -11.54 8.64 15.69
N THR A 196 -11.74 8.97 14.40
CA THR A 196 -11.55 10.31 13.87
C THR A 196 -12.69 10.70 12.95
N THR A 197 -12.92 12.00 12.80
CA THR A 197 -13.75 12.58 11.75
C THR A 197 -12.95 13.67 11.09
N GLU A 198 -12.79 13.57 9.77
CA GLU A 198 -12.06 14.52 8.95
C GLU A 198 -12.98 15.23 7.96
N VAL A 199 -12.80 16.52 7.79
CA VAL A 199 -13.54 17.34 6.83
C VAL A 199 -12.53 18.07 5.96
N ALA A 200 -12.69 17.93 4.65
CA ALA A 200 -11.86 18.63 3.67
C ALA A 200 -12.71 19.26 2.56
N VAL A 201 -12.24 20.39 2.04
CA VAL A 201 -12.87 21.15 0.96
C VAL A 201 -11.85 21.37 -0.15
#